data_ad4950b400bda1a9df530db8e99122cc
#
_entry.id   ad4950b400bda1a9df530db8e99122cc
#
_cell.length_a   1.000
_cell.length_b   1.000
_cell.length_c   1.000
_cell.angle_alpha   90.00
_cell.angle_beta   90.00
_cell.angle_gamma   90.00
#
_symmetry.space_group_name_H-M   'P 1'
#
loop_
_entity.id
_entity.type
_entity.pdbx_description
1 polymer ?
#
loop_
_entity_poly.entity_id
_entity_poly.type
_entity_poly.pdbx_seq_one_letter_code
_entity_poly.pdbx_strand_id
1 'polypeptide(L)'
;KGCNQAIAIARLGGKVNFISKIGKDSYGELALNTLKKNNINIENIIQDEKLQTGVAGILVDKNSGKNAINVIVGAPSSLKVSEIEKQINLIKSSKIFLTQLEVPKDVTLHCLKTAKEYGCITILNPAPASEISKEFYNHIDFFTPNETEAEFYTGIKITNEQEAKQAAEKLLNLGIKKVIITLGEKGLFYTDGKEEIYLKASSVKAIDTTGAGDAFNGG
;
A
#
# COMPACT_ATOMS: atom_id res chain seq x y z
N LYS A 1 -2.56 3.59 5.53
CA LYS A 1 -2.12 2.30 4.89
C LYS A 1 -0.65 2.03 5.14
N GLY A 2 0.27 2.91 4.75
CA GLY A 2 1.70 2.68 4.88
C GLY A 2 2.17 2.34 6.29
N CYS A 3 1.64 3.01 7.32
CA CYS A 3 1.95 2.69 8.71
C CYS A 3 1.48 1.27 9.09
N ASN A 4 0.29 0.86 8.67
CA ASN A 4 -0.24 -0.49 8.92
C ASN A 4 0.65 -1.55 8.26
N GLN A 5 1.03 -1.33 7.00
CA GLN A 5 1.92 -2.23 6.25
C GLN A 5 3.30 -2.31 6.90
N ALA A 6 3.89 -1.18 7.30
CA ALA A 6 5.16 -1.14 8.02
C ALA A 6 5.13 -1.93 9.33
N ILE A 7 4.04 -1.80 10.11
CA ILE A 7 3.86 -2.55 11.36
C ILE A 7 3.66 -4.04 11.07
N ALA A 8 2.92 -4.42 10.02
CA ALA A 8 2.76 -5.82 9.63
C ALA A 8 4.10 -6.47 9.30
N ILE A 9 4.93 -5.82 8.47
CA ILE A 9 6.29 -6.29 8.14
C ILE A 9 7.13 -6.47 9.41
N ALA A 10 7.14 -5.46 10.30
CA ALA A 10 7.94 -5.50 11.51
C ALA A 10 7.52 -6.63 12.46
N ARG A 11 6.21 -6.88 12.61
CA ARG A 11 5.67 -7.98 13.43
C ARG A 11 6.00 -9.37 12.88
N LEU A 12 6.22 -9.47 11.58
CA LEU A 12 6.67 -10.70 10.92
C LEU A 12 8.21 -10.85 10.94
N GLY A 13 8.92 -9.95 11.62
CA GLY A 13 10.38 -10.00 11.76
C GLY A 13 11.16 -9.31 10.62
N GLY A 14 10.48 -8.61 9.72
CA GLY A 14 11.12 -7.84 8.65
C GLY A 14 11.80 -6.57 9.18
N LYS A 15 12.90 -6.17 8.54
CA LYS A 15 13.54 -4.88 8.80
C LYS A 15 12.87 -3.80 7.96
N VAL A 16 12.34 -2.76 8.62
CA VAL A 16 11.58 -1.70 7.97
C VAL A 16 12.28 -0.37 8.09
N ASN A 17 12.48 0.30 6.96
CA ASN A 17 12.72 1.72 6.86
C ASN A 17 11.39 2.39 6.45
N PHE A 18 10.79 3.16 7.34
CA PHE A 18 9.51 3.80 7.06
C PHE A 18 9.69 5.30 6.88
N ILE A 19 9.40 5.80 5.69
CA ILE A 19 9.43 7.22 5.35
C ILE A 19 7.98 7.70 5.27
N SER A 20 7.65 8.71 6.06
CA SER A 20 6.31 9.30 6.10
C SER A 20 6.38 10.73 6.65
N LYS A 21 5.25 11.43 6.62
CA LYS A 21 5.11 12.77 7.19
C LYS A 21 3.93 12.81 8.13
N ILE A 22 4.11 13.41 9.29
CA ILE A 22 3.09 13.57 10.34
C ILE A 22 3.07 15.02 10.83
N GLY A 23 2.03 15.42 11.54
CA GLY A 23 2.00 16.70 12.25
C GLY A 23 2.68 16.62 13.60
N LYS A 24 3.03 17.78 14.16
CA LYS A 24 3.44 17.92 15.58
C LYS A 24 2.20 18.04 16.47
N ASP A 25 1.44 16.97 16.59
CA ASP A 25 0.22 16.89 17.37
C ASP A 25 0.12 15.56 18.15
N SER A 26 -0.92 15.40 18.97
CA SER A 26 -1.12 14.19 19.78
C SER A 26 -1.27 12.92 18.95
N TYR A 27 -1.84 13.00 17.75
CA TYR A 27 -1.92 11.86 16.84
C TYR A 27 -0.55 11.50 16.25
N GLY A 28 0.29 12.50 15.95
CA GLY A 28 1.68 12.28 15.55
C GLY A 28 2.50 11.61 16.63
N GLU A 29 2.37 12.03 17.88
CA GLU A 29 3.01 11.39 19.03
C GLU A 29 2.54 9.94 19.21
N LEU A 30 1.24 9.69 19.07
CA LEU A 30 0.67 8.34 19.10
C LEU A 30 1.26 7.46 17.99
N ALA A 31 1.36 8.00 16.77
CA ALA A 31 1.96 7.28 15.63
C ALA A 31 3.44 6.93 15.90
N LEU A 32 4.25 7.90 16.35
CA LEU A 32 5.66 7.66 16.70
C LEU A 32 5.82 6.60 17.78
N ASN A 33 5.02 6.68 18.85
CA ASN A 33 5.05 5.71 19.93
C ASN A 33 4.64 4.32 19.45
N THR A 34 3.66 4.22 18.53
CA THR A 34 3.23 2.95 17.96
C THR A 34 4.32 2.34 17.08
N LEU A 35 4.99 3.13 16.26
CA LEU A 35 6.12 2.69 15.44
C LEU A 35 7.28 2.19 16.30
N LYS A 36 7.67 2.94 17.35
CA LYS A 36 8.72 2.54 18.30
C LYS A 36 8.39 1.22 18.98
N LYS A 37 7.15 1.02 19.46
CA LYS A 37 6.70 -0.24 20.10
C LYS A 37 6.79 -1.45 19.16
N ASN A 38 6.77 -1.23 17.85
CA ASN A 38 6.95 -2.29 16.85
C ASN A 38 8.38 -2.32 16.28
N ASN A 39 9.37 -1.71 16.97
CA ASN A 39 10.79 -1.69 16.58
C ASN A 39 11.06 -1.06 15.20
N ILE A 40 10.22 -0.13 14.77
CA ILE A 40 10.44 0.63 13.53
C ILE A 40 11.19 1.91 13.87
N ASN A 41 12.30 2.19 13.16
CA ASN A 41 13.04 3.43 13.31
C ASN A 41 12.19 4.63 12.87
N ILE A 42 12.09 5.64 13.74
CA ILE A 42 11.30 6.83 13.55
C ILE A 42 12.10 8.05 13.04
N GLU A 43 13.41 7.94 12.90
CA GLU A 43 14.27 9.05 12.45
C GLU A 43 13.93 9.53 11.04
N ASN A 44 13.30 8.67 10.26
CA ASN A 44 12.88 8.94 8.88
C ASN A 44 11.46 9.50 8.78
N ILE A 45 10.80 9.76 9.92
CA ILE A 45 9.47 10.36 9.96
C ILE A 45 9.63 11.89 10.00
N ILE A 46 9.13 12.54 8.98
CA ILE A 46 9.17 14.00 8.85
C ILE A 46 8.02 14.58 9.68
N GLN A 47 8.33 15.57 10.51
CA GLN A 47 7.32 16.27 11.29
C GLN A 47 7.01 17.64 10.68
N ASP A 48 5.75 17.90 10.39
CA ASP A 48 5.26 19.17 9.86
C ASP A 48 4.79 20.06 11.01
N GLU A 49 5.21 21.34 10.99
CA GLU A 49 4.87 22.33 12.03
C GLU A 49 3.47 22.92 11.87
N LYS A 50 2.87 22.78 10.67
CA LYS A 50 1.63 23.50 10.31
C LYS A 50 0.47 22.56 10.03
N LEU A 51 0.75 21.38 9.46
CA LEU A 51 -0.27 20.43 9.08
C LEU A 51 -0.44 19.37 10.18
N GLN A 52 -1.67 19.00 10.41
CA GLN A 52 -2.02 17.94 11.37
C GLN A 52 -1.69 16.56 10.80
N THR A 53 -1.49 15.60 11.69
CA THR A 53 -1.36 14.19 11.33
C THR A 53 -2.63 13.69 10.65
N GLY A 54 -2.46 12.88 9.59
CA GLY A 54 -3.58 12.22 8.92
C GLY A 54 -4.31 11.28 9.88
N VAL A 55 -5.64 11.32 9.87
CA VAL A 55 -6.49 10.48 10.73
C VAL A 55 -7.61 9.84 9.92
N ALA A 56 -8.07 8.68 10.37
CA ALA A 56 -9.22 7.99 9.81
C ALA A 56 -10.27 7.73 10.89
N GLY A 57 -11.50 8.19 10.64
CA GLY A 57 -12.67 7.79 11.42
C GLY A 57 -13.25 6.52 10.82
N ILE A 58 -13.28 5.44 11.58
CA ILE A 58 -13.74 4.13 11.11
C ILE A 58 -15.03 3.77 11.84
N LEU A 59 -16.11 3.59 11.08
CA LEU A 59 -17.38 3.08 11.56
C LEU A 59 -17.48 1.61 11.19
N VAL A 60 -17.68 0.74 12.18
CA VAL A 60 -17.82 -0.70 11.97
C VAL A 60 -19.22 -1.14 12.34
N ASP A 61 -19.92 -1.78 11.41
CA ASP A 61 -21.22 -2.41 11.68
C ASP A 61 -21.02 -3.68 12.51
N LYS A 62 -21.63 -3.72 13.71
CA LYS A 62 -21.45 -4.81 14.68
C LYS A 62 -21.96 -6.16 14.19
N ASN A 63 -22.91 -6.18 13.25
CA ASN A 63 -23.57 -7.40 12.80
C ASN A 63 -22.86 -8.00 11.60
N SER A 64 -22.42 -7.16 10.65
CA SER A 64 -21.83 -7.61 9.38
C SER A 64 -20.30 -7.50 9.33
N GLY A 65 -19.66 -6.81 10.29
CA GLY A 65 -18.23 -6.49 10.24
C GLY A 65 -17.83 -5.53 9.12
N LYS A 66 -18.80 -5.03 8.34
CA LYS A 66 -18.52 -4.05 7.28
C LYS A 66 -18.14 -2.71 7.88
N ASN A 67 -17.24 -2.01 7.24
CA ASN A 67 -16.80 -0.69 7.69
C ASN A 67 -17.05 0.41 6.64
N ALA A 68 -17.15 1.63 7.15
CA ALA A 68 -17.11 2.87 6.38
C ALA A 68 -15.99 3.74 6.96
N ILE A 69 -15.11 4.23 6.10
CA ILE A 69 -13.90 4.93 6.52
C ILE A 69 -13.93 6.35 5.96
N ASN A 70 -13.83 7.34 6.85
CA ASN A 70 -13.64 8.74 6.47
C ASN A 70 -12.18 9.13 6.76
N VAL A 71 -11.44 9.53 5.74
CA VAL A 71 -10.00 9.84 5.83
C VAL A 71 -9.75 11.33 5.70
N ILE A 72 -9.01 11.88 6.66
CA ILE A 72 -8.38 13.21 6.57
C ILE A 72 -6.89 12.96 6.37
N VAL A 73 -6.38 13.21 5.17
CA VAL A 73 -5.01 12.84 4.78
C VAL A 73 -3.94 13.58 5.60
N GLY A 74 -4.14 14.86 5.89
CA GLY A 74 -3.23 15.66 6.72
C GLY A 74 -1.82 15.80 6.11
N ALA A 75 -0.81 15.84 6.98
CA ALA A 75 0.59 16.09 6.63
C ALA A 75 1.15 15.18 5.51
N PRO A 76 0.80 13.89 5.39
CA PRO A 76 1.27 13.05 4.28
C PRO A 76 0.98 13.64 2.89
N SER A 77 -0.12 14.39 2.72
CA SER A 77 -0.47 15.02 1.44
C SER A 77 0.48 16.14 1.00
N SER A 78 1.32 16.62 1.91
CA SER A 78 2.30 17.69 1.65
C SER A 78 3.73 17.17 1.50
N LEU A 79 3.94 15.87 1.46
CA LEU A 79 5.26 15.27 1.25
C LEU A 79 5.82 15.71 -0.12
N LYS A 80 7.11 16.06 -0.16
CA LYS A 80 7.77 16.57 -1.36
C LYS A 80 8.92 15.68 -1.79
N VAL A 81 9.21 15.65 -3.09
CA VAL A 81 10.38 14.96 -3.63
C VAL A 81 11.67 15.41 -2.94
N SER A 82 11.83 16.71 -2.68
CA SER A 82 13.02 17.26 -1.99
C SER A 82 13.19 16.75 -0.55
N GLU A 83 12.12 16.32 0.11
CA GLU A 83 12.18 15.71 1.44
C GLU A 83 12.59 14.22 1.33
N ILE A 84 12.16 13.53 0.29
CA ILE A 84 12.59 12.16 -0.03
C ILE A 84 14.07 12.12 -0.38
N GLU A 85 14.56 13.08 -1.18
CA GLU A 85 15.98 13.15 -1.59
C GLU A 85 16.93 13.18 -0.39
N LYS A 86 16.54 13.78 0.72
CA LYS A 86 17.33 13.77 1.97
C LYS A 86 17.48 12.37 2.56
N GLN A 87 16.61 11.45 2.21
CA GLN A 87 16.54 10.09 2.74
C GLN A 87 16.73 9.04 1.64
N ILE A 88 17.13 9.46 0.45
CA ILE A 88 17.16 8.61 -0.74
C ILE A 88 18.01 7.34 -0.58
N ASN A 89 19.05 7.40 0.26
CA ASN A 89 19.91 6.26 0.54
C ASN A 89 19.16 5.09 1.22
N LEU A 90 18.07 5.36 1.93
CA LEU A 90 17.24 4.31 2.51
C LEU A 90 16.55 3.50 1.41
N ILE A 91 16.05 4.18 0.38
CA ILE A 91 15.45 3.52 -0.78
C ILE A 91 16.52 2.72 -1.53
N LYS A 92 17.66 3.37 -1.84
CA LYS A 92 18.77 2.76 -2.59
C LYS A 92 19.36 1.50 -1.94
N SER A 93 19.35 1.43 -0.61
CA SER A 93 19.88 0.28 0.16
C SER A 93 18.83 -0.80 0.48
N SER A 94 17.58 -0.57 0.11
CA SER A 94 16.49 -1.52 0.37
C SER A 94 16.42 -2.61 -0.70
N LYS A 95 15.97 -3.81 -0.31
CA LYS A 95 15.70 -4.90 -1.26
C LYS A 95 14.31 -4.77 -1.89
N ILE A 96 13.35 -4.28 -1.10
CA ILE A 96 11.95 -4.12 -1.49
C ILE A 96 11.52 -2.69 -1.19
N PHE A 97 10.81 -2.10 -2.11
CA PHE A 97 10.14 -0.82 -1.96
C PHE A 97 8.63 -1.01 -2.09
N LEU A 98 7.90 -0.79 -1.00
CA LEU A 98 6.45 -0.92 -0.92
C LEU A 98 5.82 0.46 -0.72
N THR A 99 4.85 0.80 -1.54
CA THR A 99 4.14 2.10 -1.47
C THR A 99 2.65 1.97 -1.81
N GLN A 100 1.91 3.02 -1.49
CA GLN A 100 0.47 3.15 -1.75
C GLN A 100 0.20 4.49 -2.44
N LEU A 101 -1.08 4.91 -2.51
CA LEU A 101 -1.49 6.17 -3.15
C LEU A 101 -2.06 7.20 -2.14
N GLU A 102 -1.52 7.21 -0.92
CA GLU A 102 -1.91 8.16 0.14
C GLU A 102 -0.94 9.37 0.28
N VAL A 103 0.08 9.44 -0.56
CA VAL A 103 0.99 10.58 -0.69
C VAL A 103 0.92 11.16 -2.10
N PRO A 104 1.48 12.36 -2.37
CA PRO A 104 1.48 12.94 -3.72
C PRO A 104 2.02 11.98 -4.77
N LYS A 105 1.35 11.92 -5.92
CA LYS A 105 1.69 10.95 -6.99
C LYS A 105 3.05 11.19 -7.61
N ASP A 106 3.49 12.43 -7.71
CA ASP A 106 4.85 12.79 -8.15
C ASP A 106 5.91 12.22 -7.21
N VAL A 107 5.68 12.28 -5.90
CA VAL A 107 6.54 11.65 -4.88
C VAL A 107 6.54 10.14 -5.02
N THR A 108 5.36 9.53 -5.15
CA THR A 108 5.23 8.07 -5.32
C THR A 108 5.98 7.60 -6.56
N LEU A 109 5.78 8.29 -7.70
CA LEU A 109 6.45 7.95 -8.96
C LEU A 109 7.97 8.13 -8.86
N HIS A 110 8.44 9.22 -8.25
CA HIS A 110 9.86 9.47 -8.03
C HIS A 110 10.50 8.34 -7.21
N CYS A 111 9.86 7.92 -6.11
CA CYS A 111 10.34 6.83 -5.29
C CYS A 111 10.36 5.48 -6.04
N LEU A 112 9.31 5.17 -6.81
CA LEU A 112 9.26 3.95 -7.63
C LEU A 112 10.38 3.92 -8.68
N LYS A 113 10.63 5.03 -9.38
CA LYS A 113 11.74 5.16 -10.33
C LYS A 113 13.08 4.91 -9.67
N THR A 114 13.35 5.61 -8.57
CA THR A 114 14.60 5.45 -7.82
C THR A 114 14.77 4.02 -7.32
N ALA A 115 13.75 3.45 -6.69
CA ALA A 115 13.80 2.07 -6.21
C ALA A 115 14.13 1.09 -7.34
N LYS A 116 13.49 1.27 -8.49
CA LYS A 116 13.74 0.43 -9.68
C LYS A 116 15.13 0.58 -10.23
N GLU A 117 15.64 1.79 -10.34
CA GLU A 117 16.99 2.11 -10.81
C GLU A 117 18.08 1.45 -9.95
N TYR A 118 17.84 1.38 -8.63
CA TYR A 118 18.78 0.75 -7.68
C TYR A 118 18.48 -0.73 -7.40
N GLY A 119 17.64 -1.37 -8.22
CA GLY A 119 17.43 -2.82 -8.21
C GLY A 119 16.50 -3.33 -7.10
N CYS A 120 15.73 -2.45 -6.44
CA CYS A 120 14.70 -2.89 -5.52
C CYS A 120 13.56 -3.60 -6.27
N ILE A 121 12.95 -4.58 -5.63
CA ILE A 121 11.64 -5.10 -6.03
C ILE A 121 10.61 -4.03 -5.64
N THR A 122 9.85 -3.54 -6.61
CA THR A 122 8.86 -2.48 -6.38
C THR A 122 7.46 -3.06 -6.29
N ILE A 123 6.76 -2.69 -5.22
CA ILE A 123 5.38 -3.11 -4.95
C ILE A 123 4.51 -1.86 -4.82
N LEU A 124 3.48 -1.75 -5.62
CA LEU A 124 2.44 -0.74 -5.48
C LEU A 124 1.13 -1.39 -5.07
N ASN A 125 0.68 -1.07 -3.86
CA ASN A 125 -0.70 -1.28 -3.45
C ASN A 125 -1.51 -0.05 -3.90
N PRO A 126 -2.38 -0.15 -4.93
CA PRO A 126 -3.01 1.02 -5.55
C PRO A 126 -4.21 1.52 -4.76
N ALA A 127 -4.02 1.72 -3.47
CA ALA A 127 -5.03 2.08 -2.50
C ALA A 127 -4.74 3.46 -1.85
N PRO A 128 -5.74 4.36 -1.77
CA PRO A 128 -7.06 4.27 -2.41
C PRO A 128 -6.94 4.35 -3.94
N ALA A 129 -7.86 3.68 -4.65
CA ALA A 129 -7.88 3.72 -6.10
C ALA A 129 -7.95 5.16 -6.61
N SER A 130 -7.02 5.51 -7.49
CA SER A 130 -6.96 6.84 -8.11
C SER A 130 -6.18 6.78 -9.42
N GLU A 131 -6.48 7.67 -10.35
CA GLU A 131 -5.78 7.73 -11.63
C GLU A 131 -4.28 7.92 -11.44
N ILE A 132 -3.48 7.12 -12.15
CA ILE A 132 -2.03 7.22 -12.23
C ILE A 132 -1.61 7.32 -13.70
N SER A 133 -0.50 8.00 -13.98
CA SER A 133 0.01 8.10 -15.35
C SER A 133 0.54 6.74 -15.83
N LYS A 134 0.52 6.53 -17.16
CA LYS A 134 1.07 5.30 -17.76
C LYS A 134 2.52 5.03 -17.36
N GLU A 135 3.26 6.07 -17.04
CA GLU A 135 4.65 5.96 -16.61
C GLU A 135 4.83 5.13 -15.34
N PHE A 136 3.85 5.14 -14.42
CA PHE A 136 3.91 4.32 -13.20
C PHE A 136 4.12 2.84 -13.50
N TYR A 137 3.39 2.31 -14.48
CA TYR A 137 3.36 0.87 -14.75
C TYR A 137 4.74 0.28 -15.08
N ASN A 138 5.61 1.05 -15.72
CA ASN A 138 6.97 0.62 -16.07
C ASN A 138 7.89 0.43 -14.84
N HIS A 139 7.50 0.99 -13.69
CA HIS A 139 8.29 0.96 -12.46
C HIS A 139 7.70 0.06 -11.37
N ILE A 140 6.70 -0.77 -11.71
CA ILE A 140 6.00 -1.66 -10.79
C ILE A 140 6.35 -3.12 -11.11
N ASP A 141 6.95 -3.83 -10.16
CA ASP A 141 7.13 -5.27 -10.28
C ASP A 141 5.88 -6.03 -9.81
N PHE A 142 5.29 -5.61 -8.69
CA PHE A 142 4.06 -6.19 -8.16
C PHE A 142 2.98 -5.11 -7.98
N PHE A 143 1.82 -5.38 -8.51
CA PHE A 143 0.62 -4.56 -8.33
C PHE A 143 -0.41 -5.35 -7.55
N THR A 144 -0.85 -4.81 -6.40
CA THR A 144 -1.65 -5.58 -5.42
C THR A 144 -3.01 -4.94 -5.13
N PRO A 145 -3.89 -4.81 -6.14
CA PRO A 145 -5.24 -4.27 -5.94
C PRO A 145 -6.16 -5.29 -5.25
N ASN A 146 -7.20 -4.80 -4.61
CA ASN A 146 -8.40 -5.59 -4.31
C ASN A 146 -9.36 -5.58 -5.53
N GLU A 147 -10.55 -6.24 -5.41
CA GLU A 147 -11.53 -6.32 -6.49
C GLU A 147 -11.96 -4.93 -6.98
N THR A 148 -12.26 -4.01 -6.07
CA THR A 148 -12.73 -2.65 -6.40
C THR A 148 -11.63 -1.81 -7.04
N GLU A 149 -10.40 -1.92 -6.55
CA GLU A 149 -9.23 -1.25 -7.11
C GLU A 149 -8.91 -1.81 -8.49
N ALA A 150 -8.96 -3.13 -8.67
CA ALA A 150 -8.76 -3.75 -9.98
C ALA A 150 -9.85 -3.34 -10.99
N GLU A 151 -11.13 -3.28 -10.55
CA GLU A 151 -12.24 -2.76 -11.37
C GLU A 151 -11.98 -1.32 -11.81
N PHE A 152 -11.49 -0.46 -10.89
CA PHE A 152 -11.16 0.94 -11.23
C PHE A 152 -10.17 1.06 -12.39
N TYR A 153 -9.10 0.26 -12.39
CA TYR A 153 -8.06 0.33 -13.42
C TYR A 153 -8.42 -0.42 -14.71
N THR A 154 -9.31 -1.39 -14.63
CA THR A 154 -9.60 -2.28 -15.75
C THR A 154 -11.00 -2.08 -16.34
N GLY A 155 -11.93 -1.53 -15.58
CA GLY A 155 -13.36 -1.48 -15.92
C GLY A 155 -14.03 -2.86 -15.85
N ILE A 156 -13.36 -3.88 -15.31
CA ILE A 156 -13.90 -5.25 -15.19
C ILE A 156 -14.35 -5.45 -13.75
N LYS A 157 -15.64 -5.64 -13.54
CA LYS A 157 -16.19 -6.02 -12.23
C LYS A 157 -15.81 -7.46 -11.92
N ILE A 158 -15.23 -7.68 -10.74
CA ILE A 158 -14.73 -8.98 -10.32
C ILE A 158 -15.70 -9.63 -9.34
N THR A 159 -16.35 -10.70 -9.78
CA THR A 159 -17.26 -11.51 -8.96
C THR A 159 -16.85 -12.99 -8.89
N ASN A 160 -16.00 -13.43 -9.82
CA ASN A 160 -15.51 -14.82 -9.95
C ASN A 160 -14.04 -14.84 -10.41
N GLU A 161 -13.46 -16.04 -10.45
CA GLU A 161 -12.05 -16.27 -10.84
C GLU A 161 -11.75 -15.85 -12.28
N GLN A 162 -12.67 -16.11 -13.21
CA GLN A 162 -12.47 -15.77 -14.63
C GLN A 162 -12.37 -14.25 -14.85
N GLU A 163 -13.18 -13.47 -14.14
CA GLU A 163 -13.12 -12.01 -14.18
C GLU A 163 -11.85 -11.48 -13.51
N ALA A 164 -11.38 -12.11 -12.42
CA ALA A 164 -10.10 -11.77 -11.80
C ALA A 164 -8.93 -12.01 -12.77
N LYS A 165 -8.94 -13.13 -13.50
CA LYS A 165 -7.97 -13.42 -14.54
C LYS A 165 -7.99 -12.36 -15.64
N GLN A 166 -9.16 -12.05 -16.21
CA GLN A 166 -9.30 -11.02 -17.25
C GLN A 166 -8.81 -9.64 -16.79
N ALA A 167 -9.14 -9.26 -15.56
CA ALA A 167 -8.65 -8.01 -14.97
C ALA A 167 -7.12 -8.02 -14.83
N ALA A 168 -6.54 -9.11 -14.34
CA ALA A 168 -5.09 -9.23 -14.20
C ALA A 168 -4.37 -9.21 -15.55
N GLU A 169 -4.87 -9.90 -16.58
CA GLU A 169 -4.33 -9.84 -17.95
C GLU A 169 -4.34 -8.41 -18.49
N LYS A 170 -5.42 -7.65 -18.26
CA LYS A 170 -5.51 -6.25 -18.66
C LYS A 170 -4.48 -5.38 -17.95
N LEU A 171 -4.23 -5.63 -16.66
CA LEU A 171 -3.20 -4.94 -15.87
C LEU A 171 -1.79 -5.27 -16.38
N LEU A 172 -1.49 -6.53 -16.70
CA LEU A 172 -0.21 -6.92 -17.31
C LEU A 172 0.04 -6.19 -18.64
N ASN A 173 -1.01 -6.04 -19.46
CA ASN A 173 -0.93 -5.32 -20.74
C ASN A 173 -0.66 -3.82 -20.59
N LEU A 174 -0.81 -3.24 -19.38
CA LEU A 174 -0.38 -1.87 -19.07
C LEU A 174 1.12 -1.75 -18.81
N GLY A 175 1.86 -2.87 -18.68
CA GLY A 175 3.29 -2.91 -18.43
C GLY A 175 3.68 -3.38 -17.03
N ILE A 176 2.72 -3.72 -16.17
CA ILE A 176 2.97 -4.32 -14.85
C ILE A 176 3.52 -5.74 -15.03
N LYS A 177 4.52 -6.13 -14.23
CA LYS A 177 5.14 -7.45 -14.39
C LYS A 177 4.39 -8.57 -13.70
N LYS A 178 3.83 -8.30 -12.53
CA LYS A 178 3.13 -9.29 -11.70
C LYS A 178 1.93 -8.65 -11.04
N VAL A 179 0.82 -9.34 -11.06
CA VAL A 179 -0.45 -8.87 -10.49
C VAL A 179 -0.91 -9.84 -9.43
N ILE A 180 -1.29 -9.31 -8.27
CA ILE A 180 -1.97 -10.06 -7.20
C ILE A 180 -3.28 -9.35 -6.91
N ILE A 181 -4.40 -9.95 -7.28
CA ILE A 181 -5.72 -9.40 -6.93
C ILE A 181 -6.20 -10.09 -5.67
N THR A 182 -6.37 -9.33 -4.58
CA THR A 182 -6.97 -9.86 -3.36
C THR A 182 -8.49 -9.93 -3.50
N LEU A 183 -9.10 -11.06 -3.08
CA LEU A 183 -10.50 -11.40 -3.29
C LEU A 183 -11.23 -11.63 -1.96
N GLY A 184 -10.80 -10.95 -0.90
CA GLY A 184 -11.36 -11.05 0.44
C GLY A 184 -11.37 -12.49 0.97
N GLU A 185 -12.52 -12.97 1.40
CA GLU A 185 -12.70 -14.33 1.92
C GLU A 185 -12.49 -15.43 0.88
N LYS A 186 -12.50 -15.10 -0.41
CA LYS A 186 -12.24 -16.03 -1.51
C LYS A 186 -10.75 -16.32 -1.69
N GLY A 187 -9.86 -15.44 -1.20
CA GLY A 187 -8.42 -15.60 -1.31
C GLY A 187 -7.76 -14.58 -2.22
N LEU A 188 -6.96 -15.04 -3.19
CA LEU A 188 -6.29 -14.17 -4.14
C LEU A 188 -6.10 -14.85 -5.50
N PHE A 189 -5.93 -14.05 -6.52
CA PHE A 189 -5.44 -14.46 -7.84
C PHE A 189 -4.10 -13.79 -8.13
N TYR A 190 -3.11 -14.57 -8.55
CA TYR A 190 -1.79 -14.11 -8.96
C TYR A 190 -1.53 -14.51 -10.41
N THR A 191 -0.85 -13.62 -11.14
CA THR A 191 -0.23 -13.97 -12.42
C THR A 191 0.97 -13.07 -12.74
N ASP A 192 1.93 -13.62 -13.48
CA ASP A 192 3.03 -12.91 -14.13
C ASP A 192 3.00 -13.02 -15.68
N GLY A 193 1.85 -13.49 -16.18
CA GLY A 193 1.64 -13.74 -17.60
C GLY A 193 2.13 -15.11 -18.09
N LYS A 194 2.83 -15.88 -17.25
CA LYS A 194 3.28 -17.27 -17.53
C LYS A 194 2.67 -18.24 -16.55
N GLU A 195 2.62 -17.87 -15.30
CA GLU A 195 2.05 -18.65 -14.22
C GLU A 195 0.76 -17.99 -13.72
N GLU A 196 -0.22 -18.80 -13.36
CA GLU A 196 -1.48 -18.37 -12.78
C GLU A 196 -1.73 -19.19 -11.52
N ILE A 197 -2.01 -18.51 -10.40
CA ILE A 197 -2.29 -19.16 -9.13
C ILE A 197 -3.57 -18.56 -8.56
N TYR A 198 -4.55 -19.41 -8.29
CA TYR A 198 -5.69 -19.09 -7.45
C TYR A 198 -5.49 -19.72 -6.08
N LEU A 199 -5.22 -18.89 -5.06
CA LEU A 199 -5.01 -19.33 -3.69
C LEU A 199 -6.25 -19.04 -2.86
N LYS A 200 -6.92 -20.07 -2.36
CA LYS A 200 -8.08 -19.92 -1.47
C LYS A 200 -7.66 -19.39 -0.10
N ALA A 201 -8.45 -18.51 0.46
CA ALA A 201 -8.23 -18.06 1.83
C ALA A 201 -8.52 -19.18 2.84
N SER A 202 -7.80 -19.15 3.96
CA SER A 202 -8.15 -19.97 5.12
C SER A 202 -9.48 -19.47 5.71
N SER A 203 -10.36 -20.40 6.07
CA SER A 203 -11.64 -20.06 6.69
C SER A 203 -11.41 -19.52 8.10
N VAL A 204 -11.83 -18.28 8.33
CA VAL A 204 -11.76 -17.62 9.63
C VAL A 204 -13.07 -16.88 9.90
N LYS A 205 -13.45 -16.76 11.18
CA LYS A 205 -14.55 -15.88 11.58
C LYS A 205 -14.00 -14.46 11.72
N ALA A 206 -14.20 -13.64 10.68
CA ALA A 206 -13.81 -12.24 10.73
C ALA A 206 -14.69 -11.47 11.70
N ILE A 207 -14.07 -10.69 12.60
CA ILE A 207 -14.75 -9.78 13.52
C ILE A 207 -14.66 -8.35 12.98
N ASP A 208 -13.49 -8.00 12.44
CA ASP A 208 -13.18 -6.71 11.82
C ASP A 208 -12.19 -6.95 10.67
N THR A 209 -12.50 -6.46 9.49
CA THR A 209 -11.66 -6.59 8.29
C THR A 209 -10.79 -5.37 8.04
N THR A 210 -10.83 -4.37 8.94
CA THR A 210 -10.02 -3.15 8.80
C THR A 210 -8.52 -3.49 8.79
N GLY A 211 -7.83 -3.02 7.75
CA GLY A 211 -6.40 -3.23 7.60
C GLY A 211 -5.98 -4.63 7.11
N ALA A 212 -6.93 -5.52 6.75
CA ALA A 212 -6.59 -6.85 6.23
C ALA A 212 -5.73 -6.78 4.96
N GLY A 213 -6.07 -5.89 4.01
CA GLY A 213 -5.26 -5.62 2.83
C GLY A 213 -3.88 -5.05 3.16
N ASP A 214 -3.77 -4.22 4.20
CA ASP A 214 -2.47 -3.70 4.65
C ASP A 214 -1.63 -4.82 5.29
N ALA A 215 -2.23 -5.69 6.09
CA ALA A 215 -1.56 -6.85 6.66
C ALA A 215 -1.08 -7.81 5.56
N PHE A 216 -1.90 -8.06 4.54
CA PHE A 216 -1.52 -8.85 3.37
C PHE A 216 -0.30 -8.26 2.65
N ASN A 217 -0.31 -6.95 2.37
CA ASN A 217 0.81 -6.30 1.67
C ASN A 217 2.10 -6.25 2.51
N GLY A 218 2.00 -6.35 3.82
CA GLY A 218 3.15 -6.40 4.72
C GLY A 218 3.70 -7.81 4.97
N GLY A 219 2.95 -8.85 4.59
CA GLY A 219 3.35 -10.26 4.72
C GLY A 219 4.02 -10.79 3.51
#